data_903fc51bba245bb44181e0309e7d751f
#
_entry.id   903fc51bba245bb44181e0309e7d751f
#
_cell.length_a   1.000
_cell.length_b   1.000
_cell.length_c   1.000
_cell.angle_alpha   90.00
_cell.angle_beta   90.00
_cell.angle_gamma   90.00
#
_symmetry.space_group_name_H-M   'P 1'
#
loop_
_entity.id
_entity.type
_entity.pdbx_description
1 polymer ?
#
loop_
_entity_poly.entity_id
_entity_poly.type
_entity_poly.pdbx_seq_one_letter_code
_entity_poly.pdbx_strand_id
1 'polypeptide(L)'
;GISYGPLWLRILVRIFSDFIRGIPVLVLIFFVYYGLPAIGIHMDTFTAAVVALSIFKISHVIENTRGAIQSVHHGQMEAGQAIGLKFHERLIYIVYPLALRRFLPPWINSVADTAKGSALVSLIGVVDLMLAMQKVIGRTYEAMPVYIVGLIIYFIINYSLSFSSRKLEAKYAYIKE
;
A
#
# COMPACT_ATOMS: atom_id res chain seq x y z
N GLY A 1 -8.70 8.51 -13.66
CA GLY A 1 -9.89 7.70 -13.80
C GLY A 1 -10.84 7.79 -12.62
N ILE A 2 -10.38 7.66 -11.36
CA ILE A 2 -11.25 7.45 -10.18
C ILE A 2 -12.12 8.67 -9.83
N SER A 3 -11.63 9.87 -10.02
CA SER A 3 -12.36 11.10 -9.66
C SER A 3 -12.96 11.82 -10.88
N TYR A 4 -12.32 11.75 -12.02
CA TYR A 4 -12.70 12.50 -13.22
C TYR A 4 -12.92 11.63 -14.47
N GLY A 5 -12.84 10.30 -14.36
CA GLY A 5 -13.09 9.37 -15.44
C GLY A 5 -14.57 9.04 -15.66
N PRO A 6 -14.90 8.24 -16.68
CA PRO A 6 -16.26 7.80 -16.96
C PRO A 6 -16.85 7.04 -15.78
N LEU A 7 -18.17 7.15 -15.59
CA LEU A 7 -18.87 6.63 -14.41
C LEU A 7 -18.68 5.13 -14.21
N TRP A 8 -18.75 4.33 -15.29
CA TRP A 8 -18.57 2.88 -15.22
C TRP A 8 -17.19 2.47 -14.68
N LEU A 9 -16.13 3.15 -15.11
CA LEU A 9 -14.77 2.88 -14.64
C LEU A 9 -14.61 3.25 -13.15
N ARG A 10 -15.22 4.37 -12.73
CA ARG A 10 -15.23 4.78 -11.33
C ARG A 10 -15.91 3.74 -10.43
N ILE A 11 -17.05 3.21 -10.88
CA ILE A 11 -17.81 2.18 -10.16
C ILE A 11 -16.98 0.89 -10.06
N LEU A 12 -16.41 0.39 -11.17
CA LEU A 12 -15.60 -0.83 -11.18
C LEU A 12 -14.40 -0.74 -10.25
N VAL A 13 -13.63 0.36 -10.34
CA VAL A 13 -12.46 0.56 -9.49
C VAL A 13 -12.85 0.68 -8.02
N ARG A 14 -13.99 1.31 -7.73
CA ARG A 14 -14.49 1.42 -6.36
C ARG A 14 -14.91 0.06 -5.79
N ILE A 15 -15.70 -0.70 -6.53
CA ILE A 15 -16.11 -2.05 -6.12
C ILE A 15 -14.87 -2.93 -5.86
N PHE A 16 -13.90 -2.92 -6.78
CA PHE A 16 -12.65 -3.65 -6.61
C PHE A 16 -11.91 -3.22 -5.33
N SER A 17 -11.73 -1.92 -5.14
CA SER A 17 -11.00 -1.39 -3.99
C SER A 17 -11.71 -1.73 -2.68
N ASP A 18 -13.02 -1.51 -2.59
CA ASP A 18 -13.81 -1.74 -1.37
C ASP A 18 -13.87 -3.25 -1.04
N PHE A 19 -14.02 -4.10 -2.07
CA PHE A 19 -14.01 -5.55 -1.90
C PHE A 19 -12.67 -6.06 -1.34
N ILE A 20 -11.56 -5.70 -1.98
CA ILE A 20 -10.22 -6.16 -1.54
C ILE A 20 -9.87 -5.63 -0.15
N ARG A 21 -10.21 -4.38 0.17
CA ARG A 21 -9.94 -3.77 1.49
C ARG A 21 -10.81 -4.35 2.60
N GLY A 22 -11.97 -4.90 2.25
CA GLY A 22 -12.84 -5.61 3.19
C GLY A 22 -12.35 -7.01 3.55
N ILE A 23 -11.36 -7.56 2.85
CA ILE A 23 -10.80 -8.89 3.09
C ILE A 23 -9.51 -8.76 3.91
N PRO A 24 -9.34 -9.54 5.01
CA PRO A 24 -8.06 -9.62 5.70
C PRO A 24 -6.95 -10.08 4.75
N VAL A 25 -5.80 -9.40 4.79
CA VAL A 25 -4.68 -9.70 3.85
C VAL A 25 -4.22 -11.17 3.93
N LEU A 26 -4.28 -11.78 5.10
CA LEU A 26 -3.94 -13.20 5.28
C LEU A 26 -4.89 -14.12 4.49
N VAL A 27 -6.19 -13.82 4.52
CA VAL A 27 -7.19 -14.58 3.75
C VAL A 27 -6.94 -14.44 2.26
N LEU A 28 -6.57 -13.24 1.80
CA LEU A 28 -6.22 -13.00 0.40
C LEU A 28 -4.97 -13.78 -0.03
N ILE A 29 -3.94 -13.85 0.84
CA ILE A 29 -2.73 -14.66 0.61
C ILE A 29 -3.12 -16.13 0.44
N PHE A 30 -3.92 -16.67 1.34
CA PHE A 30 -4.38 -18.07 1.27
C PHE A 30 -5.26 -18.32 0.05
N PHE A 31 -6.13 -17.40 -0.31
CA PHE A 31 -6.97 -17.52 -1.50
C PHE A 31 -6.13 -17.57 -2.78
N VAL A 32 -5.13 -16.72 -2.92
CA VAL A 32 -4.25 -16.72 -4.09
C VAL A 32 -3.41 -18.02 -4.12
N TYR A 33 -2.88 -18.46 -2.99
CA TYR A 33 -1.99 -19.63 -2.95
C TYR A 33 -2.73 -20.96 -3.06
N TYR A 34 -3.86 -21.14 -2.36
CA TYR A 34 -4.61 -22.39 -2.34
C TYR A 34 -5.82 -22.37 -3.26
N GLY A 35 -6.44 -21.23 -3.49
CA GLY A 35 -7.69 -21.10 -4.25
C GLY A 35 -7.48 -21.06 -5.75
N LEU A 36 -6.50 -20.31 -6.25
CA LEU A 36 -6.26 -20.21 -7.70
C LEU A 36 -5.86 -21.54 -8.37
N PRO A 37 -5.09 -22.43 -7.74
CA PRO A 37 -4.83 -23.75 -8.30
C PRO A 37 -6.09 -24.59 -8.57
N ALA A 38 -7.15 -24.40 -7.80
CA ALA A 38 -8.43 -25.11 -8.02
C ALA A 38 -9.10 -24.75 -9.36
N ILE A 39 -8.76 -23.60 -9.93
CA ILE A 39 -9.24 -23.16 -11.27
C ILE A 39 -8.14 -23.26 -12.33
N GLY A 40 -7.06 -24.01 -12.06
CA GLY A 40 -5.97 -24.29 -13.03
C GLY A 40 -4.87 -23.23 -13.09
N ILE A 41 -4.89 -22.21 -12.22
CA ILE A 41 -3.84 -21.16 -12.16
C ILE A 41 -2.81 -21.55 -11.09
N HIS A 42 -1.69 -22.14 -11.51
CA HIS A 42 -0.63 -22.58 -10.61
C HIS A 42 0.50 -21.55 -10.58
N MET A 43 0.94 -21.19 -9.37
CA MET A 43 2.06 -20.29 -9.13
C MET A 43 2.96 -20.90 -8.04
N ASP A 44 4.25 -20.62 -8.12
CA ASP A 44 5.13 -20.89 -6.99
C ASP A 44 4.79 -20.01 -5.79
N THR A 45 5.21 -20.42 -4.62
CA THR A 45 4.88 -19.76 -3.33
C THR A 45 5.26 -18.28 -3.30
N PHE A 46 6.43 -17.95 -3.82
CA PHE A 46 6.90 -16.56 -3.86
C PHE A 46 6.05 -15.68 -4.78
N THR A 47 5.76 -16.17 -5.99
CA THR A 47 4.90 -15.45 -6.94
C THR A 47 3.48 -15.26 -6.39
N ALA A 48 2.90 -16.29 -5.76
CA ALA A 48 1.59 -16.17 -5.12
C ALA A 48 1.58 -15.10 -4.01
N ALA A 49 2.63 -15.07 -3.17
CA ALA A 49 2.79 -14.03 -2.15
C ALA A 49 2.86 -12.62 -2.74
N VAL A 50 3.69 -12.43 -3.78
CA VAL A 50 3.84 -11.14 -4.47
C VAL A 50 2.53 -10.69 -5.10
N VAL A 51 1.81 -11.59 -5.78
CA VAL A 51 0.51 -11.28 -6.40
C VAL A 51 -0.51 -10.87 -5.34
N ALA A 52 -0.65 -11.64 -4.25
CA ALA A 52 -1.61 -11.34 -3.19
C ALA A 52 -1.33 -9.98 -2.53
N LEU A 53 -0.08 -9.74 -2.13
CA LEU A 53 0.33 -8.49 -1.51
C LEU A 53 0.20 -7.30 -2.48
N SER A 54 0.47 -7.49 -3.77
CA SER A 54 0.31 -6.47 -4.80
C SER A 54 -1.15 -6.09 -4.99
N ILE A 55 -2.06 -7.05 -5.12
CA ILE A 55 -3.51 -6.81 -5.22
C ILE A 55 -4.00 -6.01 -4.00
N PHE A 56 -3.59 -6.45 -2.80
CA PHE A 56 -3.94 -5.76 -1.56
C PHE A 56 -3.44 -4.31 -1.55
N LYS A 57 -2.18 -4.09 -1.93
CA LYS A 57 -1.58 -2.75 -1.97
C LYS A 57 -2.15 -1.85 -3.05
N ILE A 58 -2.44 -2.38 -4.22
CA ILE A 58 -3.11 -1.63 -5.30
C ILE A 58 -4.43 -1.05 -4.79
N SER A 59 -5.23 -1.82 -4.06
CA SER A 59 -6.50 -1.33 -3.51
C SER A 59 -6.32 -0.15 -2.54
N HIS A 60 -5.27 -0.18 -1.71
CA HIS A 60 -4.94 0.91 -0.78
C HIS A 60 -4.38 2.15 -1.50
N VAL A 61 -3.52 1.96 -2.51
CA VAL A 61 -3.00 3.05 -3.33
C VAL A 61 -4.12 3.76 -4.10
N ILE A 62 -5.08 3.00 -4.63
CA ILE A 62 -6.29 3.53 -5.26
C ILE A 62 -7.03 4.48 -4.32
N GLU A 63 -7.27 4.06 -3.09
CA GLU A 63 -8.02 4.84 -2.11
C GLU A 63 -7.24 6.05 -1.62
N ASN A 64 -5.95 5.89 -1.33
CA ASN A 64 -5.07 7.00 -0.97
C ASN A 64 -5.01 8.06 -2.08
N THR A 65 -4.93 7.62 -3.35
CA THR A 65 -4.96 8.52 -4.51
C THR A 65 -6.30 9.26 -4.62
N ARG A 66 -7.41 8.53 -4.42
CA ARG A 66 -8.75 9.13 -4.42
C ARG A 66 -8.88 10.18 -3.33
N GLY A 67 -8.48 9.85 -2.11
CA GLY A 67 -8.52 10.77 -0.97
C GLY A 67 -7.66 12.02 -1.21
N ALA A 68 -6.45 11.84 -1.73
CA ALA A 68 -5.55 12.95 -2.05
C ALA A 68 -6.14 13.90 -3.11
N ILE A 69 -6.75 13.35 -4.17
CA ILE A 69 -7.41 14.17 -5.21
C ILE A 69 -8.63 14.91 -4.65
N GLN A 70 -9.46 14.21 -3.87
CA GLN A 70 -10.68 14.81 -3.31
C GLN A 70 -10.39 15.84 -2.22
N SER A 71 -9.23 15.81 -1.60
CA SER A 71 -8.82 16.80 -0.61
C SER A 71 -8.40 18.14 -1.21
N VAL A 72 -8.20 18.23 -2.53
CA VAL A 72 -7.92 19.51 -3.20
C VAL A 72 -9.18 20.37 -3.16
N HIS A 73 -9.06 21.57 -2.58
CA HIS A 73 -10.18 22.48 -2.37
C HIS A 73 -10.81 22.91 -3.71
N HIS A 74 -12.14 22.93 -3.77
CA HIS A 74 -12.86 23.23 -5.01
C HIS A 74 -12.55 24.62 -5.54
N GLY A 75 -12.31 25.59 -4.65
CA GLY A 75 -11.93 26.95 -5.01
C GLY A 75 -10.63 27.05 -5.82
N GLN A 76 -9.71 26.09 -5.70
CA GLN A 76 -8.50 26.03 -6.55
C GLN A 76 -8.86 25.74 -8.00
N MET A 77 -9.85 24.87 -8.22
CA MET A 77 -10.34 24.57 -9.57
C MET A 77 -11.12 25.75 -10.18
N GLU A 78 -11.87 26.47 -9.35
CA GLU A 78 -12.63 27.67 -9.74
C GLU A 78 -11.67 28.83 -10.08
N ALA A 79 -10.65 29.06 -9.24
CA ALA A 79 -9.62 30.07 -9.50
C ALA A 79 -8.88 29.81 -10.82
N GLY A 80 -8.51 28.53 -11.08
CA GLY A 80 -7.91 28.15 -12.36
C GLY A 80 -8.83 28.40 -13.56
N GLN A 81 -10.14 28.21 -13.37
CA GLN A 81 -11.12 28.51 -14.41
C GLN A 81 -11.27 30.02 -14.65
N ALA A 82 -11.23 30.83 -13.60
CA ALA A 82 -11.33 32.28 -13.70
C ALA A 82 -10.18 32.91 -14.49
N ILE A 83 -8.97 32.32 -14.46
CA ILE A 83 -7.82 32.75 -15.26
C ILE A 83 -7.76 32.07 -16.64
N GLY A 84 -8.83 31.37 -17.08
CA GLY A 84 -8.95 30.81 -18.42
C GLY A 84 -8.32 29.43 -18.64
N LEU A 85 -7.84 28.74 -17.60
CA LEU A 85 -7.27 27.39 -17.75
C LEU A 85 -8.35 26.37 -18.16
N LYS A 86 -8.04 25.58 -19.19
CA LYS A 86 -8.87 24.45 -19.62
C LYS A 86 -8.89 23.35 -18.56
N PHE A 87 -9.86 22.47 -18.61
CA PHE A 87 -10.03 21.41 -17.62
C PHE A 87 -8.78 20.54 -17.43
N HIS A 88 -8.12 20.09 -18.50
CA HIS A 88 -6.91 19.29 -18.43
C HIS A 88 -5.71 20.07 -17.88
N GLU A 89 -5.61 21.38 -18.17
CA GLU A 89 -4.57 22.25 -17.62
C GLU A 89 -4.74 22.40 -16.10
N ARG A 90 -5.98 22.59 -15.63
CA ARG A 90 -6.30 22.61 -14.20
C ARG A 90 -5.92 21.29 -13.51
N LEU A 91 -6.16 20.14 -14.16
CA LEU A 91 -5.75 18.84 -13.63
C LEU A 91 -4.23 18.72 -13.49
N ILE A 92 -3.47 19.17 -14.49
CA ILE A 92 -2.01 19.03 -14.51
C ILE A 92 -1.33 20.07 -13.61
N TYR A 93 -1.74 21.34 -13.71
CA TYR A 93 -1.03 22.43 -13.04
C TYR A 93 -1.53 22.74 -11.63
N ILE A 94 -2.76 22.33 -11.29
CA ILE A 94 -3.36 22.60 -9.97
C ILE A 94 -3.57 21.29 -9.19
N VAL A 95 -4.41 20.39 -9.71
CA VAL A 95 -4.83 19.21 -8.95
C VAL A 95 -3.65 18.23 -8.73
N TYR A 96 -2.91 17.91 -9.78
CA TYR A 96 -1.82 16.94 -9.70
C TYR A 96 -0.74 17.32 -8.68
N PRO A 97 -0.15 18.53 -8.70
CA PRO A 97 0.89 18.89 -7.73
C PRO A 97 0.37 18.96 -6.29
N LEU A 98 -0.86 19.43 -6.09
CA LEU A 98 -1.48 19.47 -4.74
C LEU A 98 -1.84 18.08 -4.24
N ALA A 99 -2.45 17.25 -5.08
CA ALA A 99 -2.81 15.89 -4.74
C ALA A 99 -1.57 15.02 -4.48
N LEU A 100 -0.50 15.17 -5.26
CA LEU A 100 0.74 14.42 -5.08
C LEU A 100 1.34 14.66 -3.68
N ARG A 101 1.34 15.89 -3.22
CA ARG A 101 1.83 16.23 -1.87
C ARG A 101 1.01 15.58 -0.76
N ARG A 102 -0.32 15.53 -0.92
CA ARG A 102 -1.24 14.91 0.03
C ARG A 102 -1.25 13.37 -0.07
N PHE A 103 -0.87 12.83 -1.23
CA PHE A 103 -0.73 11.39 -1.46
C PHE A 103 0.54 10.80 -0.83
N LEU A 104 1.67 11.53 -0.90
CA LEU A 104 2.98 11.00 -0.51
C LEU A 104 3.04 10.52 0.95
N PRO A 105 2.60 11.27 1.98
CA PRO A 105 2.68 10.80 3.36
C PRO A 105 1.95 9.49 3.63
N PRO A 106 0.65 9.32 3.28
CA PRO A 106 -0.05 8.04 3.44
C PRO A 106 0.58 6.89 2.64
N TRP A 107 1.11 7.19 1.43
CA TRP A 107 1.75 6.19 0.60
C TRP A 107 3.05 5.67 1.24
N ILE A 108 3.88 6.56 1.77
CA ILE A 108 5.13 6.22 2.44
C ILE A 108 4.86 5.37 3.69
N ASN A 109 3.87 5.74 4.52
CA ASN A 109 3.44 4.95 5.66
C ASN A 109 2.95 3.56 5.22
N SER A 110 2.22 3.48 4.11
CA SER A 110 1.77 2.22 3.51
C SER A 110 2.93 1.31 3.09
N VAL A 111 4.08 1.84 2.66
CA VAL A 111 5.28 1.04 2.37
C VAL A 111 5.82 0.38 3.64
N ALA A 112 5.95 1.12 4.74
CA ALA A 112 6.38 0.56 6.03
C ALA A 112 5.42 -0.52 6.54
N ASP A 113 4.10 -0.33 6.38
CA ASP A 113 3.10 -1.33 6.74
C ASP A 113 3.19 -2.58 5.85
N THR A 114 3.61 -2.44 4.59
CA THR A 114 3.86 -3.60 3.73
C THR A 114 5.03 -4.44 4.24
N ALA A 115 6.10 -3.78 4.68
CA ALA A 115 7.27 -4.48 5.24
C ALA A 115 6.91 -5.28 6.51
N LYS A 116 5.98 -4.78 7.34
CA LYS A 116 5.46 -5.53 8.49
C LYS A 116 4.52 -6.66 8.05
N GLY A 117 3.62 -6.37 7.12
CA GLY A 117 2.62 -7.33 6.61
C GLY A 117 3.24 -8.46 5.80
N SER A 118 4.44 -8.27 5.23
CA SER A 118 5.14 -9.34 4.51
C SER A 118 5.49 -10.53 5.39
N ALA A 119 5.61 -10.37 6.71
CA ALA A 119 5.81 -11.50 7.63
C ALA A 119 4.72 -12.58 7.53
N LEU A 120 3.52 -12.23 7.06
CA LEU A 120 2.42 -13.18 6.87
C LEU A 120 2.68 -14.20 5.75
N VAL A 121 3.59 -13.92 4.81
CA VAL A 121 3.91 -14.84 3.71
C VAL A 121 4.69 -16.07 4.20
N SER A 122 5.27 -16.01 5.39
CA SER A 122 5.87 -17.16 6.07
C SER A 122 4.88 -18.32 6.25
N LEU A 123 3.58 -18.02 6.40
CA LEU A 123 2.52 -19.01 6.61
C LEU A 123 2.22 -19.84 5.37
N ILE A 124 2.62 -19.41 4.18
CA ILE A 124 2.57 -20.21 2.96
C ILE A 124 3.95 -20.76 2.56
N GLY A 125 4.96 -20.62 3.43
CA GLY A 125 6.29 -21.21 3.26
C GLY A 125 7.31 -20.32 2.52
N VAL A 126 7.03 -19.04 2.28
CA VAL A 126 8.05 -18.10 1.77
C VAL A 126 9.11 -17.87 2.85
N VAL A 127 10.36 -18.07 2.48
CA VAL A 127 11.49 -17.89 3.39
C VAL A 127 11.76 -16.40 3.59
N ASP A 128 11.23 -15.88 4.67
CA ASP A 128 11.48 -14.53 5.19
C ASP A 128 12.08 -14.58 6.60
N LEU A 129 12.22 -13.43 7.25
CA LEU A 129 12.73 -13.35 8.62
C LEU A 129 11.83 -14.14 9.59
N MET A 130 10.50 -14.06 9.44
CA MET A 130 9.57 -14.76 10.33
C MET A 130 9.70 -16.28 10.20
N LEU A 131 9.76 -16.82 8.99
CA LEU A 131 9.96 -18.24 8.76
C LEU A 131 11.36 -18.69 9.23
N ALA A 132 12.39 -17.86 9.05
CA ALA A 132 13.72 -18.16 9.57
C ALA A 132 13.72 -18.30 11.10
N MET A 133 13.05 -17.37 11.81
CA MET A 133 12.89 -17.47 13.27
C MET A 133 12.16 -18.73 13.67
N GLN A 134 11.05 -19.09 13.00
CA GLN A 134 10.29 -20.31 13.27
C GLN A 134 11.15 -21.58 13.09
N LYS A 135 12.02 -21.60 12.06
CA LYS A 135 12.97 -22.72 11.86
C LYS A 135 14.01 -22.82 12.97
N VAL A 136 14.52 -21.70 13.48
CA VAL A 136 15.44 -21.67 14.62
C VAL A 136 14.72 -22.18 15.87
N ILE A 137 13.52 -21.69 16.16
CA ILE A 137 12.71 -22.15 17.29
C ILE A 137 12.46 -23.67 17.21
N GLY A 138 12.12 -24.18 16.02
CA GLY A 138 11.90 -25.61 15.82
C GLY A 138 13.15 -26.49 16.07
N ARG A 139 14.36 -25.91 16.04
CA ARG A 139 15.63 -26.61 16.34
C ARG A 139 16.09 -26.45 17.78
N THR A 140 15.87 -25.28 18.37
CA THR A 140 16.39 -24.93 19.70
C THR A 140 15.35 -25.12 20.80
N TYR A 141 14.05 -25.14 20.45
CA TYR A 141 12.91 -25.11 21.37
C TYR A 141 12.85 -23.83 22.24
N GLU A 142 13.65 -22.81 21.88
CA GLU A 142 13.76 -21.56 22.60
C GLU A 142 13.05 -20.42 21.86
N ALA A 143 11.73 -20.27 22.09
CA ALA A 143 10.92 -19.28 21.37
C ALA A 143 11.23 -17.84 21.82
N MET A 144 11.34 -17.59 23.12
CA MET A 144 11.44 -16.24 23.67
C MET A 144 12.70 -15.49 23.22
N PRO A 145 13.92 -16.06 23.34
CA PRO A 145 15.12 -15.38 22.86
C PRO A 145 15.06 -15.07 21.37
N VAL A 146 14.56 -16.00 20.55
CA VAL A 146 14.46 -15.82 19.10
C VAL A 146 13.48 -14.72 18.74
N TYR A 147 12.31 -14.64 19.41
CA TYR A 147 11.36 -13.56 19.16
C TYR A 147 11.87 -12.20 19.64
N ILE A 148 12.65 -12.12 20.71
CA ILE A 148 13.29 -10.87 21.15
C ILE A 148 14.26 -10.37 20.06
N VAL A 149 15.10 -11.24 19.51
CA VAL A 149 16.01 -10.89 18.40
C VAL A 149 15.21 -10.45 17.19
N GLY A 150 14.18 -11.17 16.80
CA GLY A 150 13.30 -10.81 15.69
C GLY A 150 12.61 -9.46 15.89
N LEU A 151 12.13 -9.17 17.09
CA LEU A 151 11.54 -7.89 17.44
C LEU A 151 12.55 -6.74 17.21
N ILE A 152 13.79 -6.91 17.66
CA ILE A 152 14.84 -5.93 17.48
C ILE A 152 15.12 -5.70 15.96
N ILE A 153 15.24 -6.78 15.19
CA ILE A 153 15.50 -6.68 13.74
C ILE A 153 14.32 -5.98 13.03
N TYR A 154 13.08 -6.39 13.29
CA TYR A 154 11.89 -5.74 12.72
C TYR A 154 11.80 -4.27 13.15
N PHE A 155 12.11 -3.96 14.39
CA PHE A 155 12.14 -2.58 14.88
C PHE A 155 13.16 -1.74 14.11
N ILE A 156 14.40 -2.22 13.94
CA ILE A 156 15.45 -1.51 13.20
C ILE A 156 15.02 -1.25 11.76
N ILE A 157 14.53 -2.28 11.07
CA ILE A 157 14.06 -2.16 9.67
C ILE A 157 12.94 -1.12 9.56
N ASN A 158 11.90 -1.27 10.38
CA ASN A 158 10.73 -0.38 10.32
C ASN A 158 11.04 1.04 10.78
N TYR A 159 11.92 1.21 11.79
CA TYR A 159 12.37 2.51 12.24
C TYR A 159 13.17 3.23 11.14
N SER A 160 14.06 2.52 10.45
CA SER A 160 14.85 3.06 9.32
C SER A 160 13.94 3.50 8.17
N LEU A 161 12.95 2.70 7.82
CA LEU A 161 11.93 3.05 6.83
C LEU A 161 11.13 4.29 7.26
N SER A 162 10.63 4.31 8.49
CA SER A 162 9.85 5.44 9.03
C SER A 162 10.68 6.71 9.15
N PHE A 163 11.96 6.60 9.49
CA PHE A 163 12.87 7.75 9.55
C PHE A 163 13.11 8.35 8.16
N SER A 164 13.35 7.50 7.15
CA SER A 164 13.49 7.92 5.76
C SER A 164 12.21 8.57 5.23
N SER A 165 11.06 8.01 5.60
CA SER A 165 9.73 8.55 5.33
C SER A 165 9.56 9.98 5.84
N ARG A 166 9.84 10.20 7.13
CA ARG A 166 9.72 11.53 7.75
C ARG A 166 10.61 12.58 7.08
N LYS A 167 11.81 12.19 6.64
CA LYS A 167 12.69 13.09 5.87
C LYS A 167 12.08 13.48 4.51
N LEU A 168 11.46 12.53 3.82
CA LEU A 168 10.76 12.79 2.57
C LEU A 168 9.53 13.67 2.81
N GLU A 169 8.72 13.37 3.82
CA GLU A 169 7.58 14.19 4.21
C GLU A 169 7.99 15.64 4.50
N ALA A 170 9.04 15.84 5.32
CA ALA A 170 9.54 17.17 5.64
C ALA A 170 10.00 17.95 4.40
N LYS A 171 10.62 17.27 3.41
CA LYS A 171 11.06 17.89 2.16
C LYS A 171 9.88 18.31 1.27
N TYR A 172 8.77 17.57 1.28
CA TYR A 172 7.60 17.83 0.42
C TYR A 172 6.47 18.59 1.13
N ALA A 173 6.48 18.62 2.49
CA ALA A 173 5.53 19.40 3.28
C ALA A 173 5.82 20.91 3.29
N TYR A 174 6.85 21.39 2.59
CA TYR A 174 7.38 22.75 2.65
C TYR A 174 6.51 23.83 1.98
N ILE A 175 5.20 23.62 1.90
CA ILE A 175 4.26 24.69 1.56
C ILE A 175 3.11 24.58 2.56
N LYS A 176 3.26 25.30 3.66
CA LYS A 176 2.13 25.70 4.49
C LYS A 176 1.20 26.56 3.64
N GLU A 177 -0.10 26.24 3.70
CA GLU A 177 -1.19 27.11 3.25
C GLU A 177 -1.09 28.48 3.90
#